data_eae4851cfc8d379ac6937fbda47afb0c
#
_entry.id   eae4851cfc8d379ac6937fbda47afb0c
#
_cell.length_a   1.000
_cell.length_b   1.000
_cell.length_c   1.000
_cell.angle_alpha   90.00
_cell.angle_beta   90.00
_cell.angle_gamma   90.00
#
_symmetry.space_group_name_H-M   'P 1'
#
loop_
_entity.id
_entity.type
_entity.pdbx_description
1 polymer ?
#
loop_
_entity_poly.entity_id
_entity_poly.type
_entity_poly.pdbx_seq_one_letter_code
_entity_poly.pdbx_strand_id
1 'polypeptide(L)'
;AVQAVEKNITSVALADIQPSNYNPRKNFDETSLAELAESIRQQGVLQPIGVRPIADNRFEIVFGERRYRASLMAELAEIPAIVMEISDETAEEMAITENLQRKDVTPIEEANAYQKLIDSGRHDVQSLTVQFGKTEAYIRTRLKFVSLIPEIALLLEQDEITISVASEICRYGEEIQREI
;
A
#
# COMPACT_ATOMS: atom_id res chain seq x y z
N ALA A 1 -11.40 10.73 -20.78
CA ALA A 1 -11.98 11.79 -19.97
C ALA A 1 -12.23 11.23 -18.57
N VAL A 2 -11.38 11.55 -17.62
CA VAL A 2 -11.60 11.23 -16.20
C VAL A 2 -12.75 12.13 -15.76
N GLN A 3 -13.93 11.56 -15.58
CA GLN A 3 -15.03 12.27 -14.93
C GLN A 3 -14.54 12.73 -13.55
N ALA A 4 -14.55 14.04 -13.33
CA ALA A 4 -14.36 14.60 -12.02
C ALA A 4 -15.50 14.10 -11.13
N VAL A 5 -15.21 13.08 -10.32
CA VAL A 5 -16.10 12.68 -9.23
C VAL A 5 -16.16 13.88 -8.30
N GLU A 6 -17.29 14.54 -8.18
CA GLU A 6 -17.52 15.53 -7.13
C GLU A 6 -17.18 14.83 -5.81
N LYS A 7 -16.06 15.22 -5.21
CA LYS A 7 -15.61 14.67 -3.93
C LYS A 7 -16.47 15.25 -2.83
N ASN A 8 -17.65 14.69 -2.63
CA ASN A 8 -18.49 15.04 -1.50
C ASN A 8 -17.82 14.56 -0.22
N ILE A 9 -17.21 15.51 0.50
CA ILE A 9 -16.65 15.26 1.83
C ILE A 9 -17.82 15.21 2.80
N THR A 10 -17.91 14.12 3.55
CA THR A 10 -18.93 13.94 4.60
C THR A 10 -18.24 13.60 5.92
N SER A 11 -18.92 13.83 7.03
CA SER A 11 -18.45 13.41 8.35
C SER A 11 -18.89 11.97 8.58
N VAL A 12 -17.95 11.10 8.96
CA VAL A 12 -18.20 9.68 9.25
C VAL A 12 -17.75 9.37 10.67
N ALA A 13 -18.62 8.69 11.43
CA ALA A 13 -18.29 8.26 12.77
C ALA A 13 -17.09 7.28 12.77
N LEU A 14 -16.08 7.54 13.59
CA LEU A 14 -14.91 6.68 13.70
C LEU A 14 -15.26 5.24 14.13
N ALA A 15 -16.33 5.07 14.91
CA ALA A 15 -16.84 3.77 15.33
C ALA A 15 -17.35 2.89 14.16
N ASP A 16 -17.75 3.52 13.05
CA ASP A 16 -18.28 2.83 11.87
C ASP A 16 -17.19 2.52 10.83
N ILE A 17 -15.95 2.93 11.09
CA ILE A 17 -14.82 2.76 10.19
C ILE A 17 -13.93 1.61 10.68
N GLN A 18 -13.52 0.74 9.75
CA GLN A 18 -12.51 -0.27 9.99
C GLN A 18 -11.29 -0.09 9.08
N PRO A 19 -10.09 -0.53 9.53
CA PRO A 19 -8.89 -0.53 8.72
C PRO A 19 -9.07 -1.34 7.44
N SER A 20 -8.28 -1.02 6.41
CA SER A 20 -8.25 -1.79 5.17
C SER A 20 -7.68 -3.19 5.40
N ASN A 21 -8.37 -4.21 4.86
CA ASN A 21 -7.86 -5.57 4.81
C ASN A 21 -6.67 -5.74 3.86
N TYR A 22 -6.51 -4.80 2.93
CA TYR A 22 -5.49 -4.83 1.88
C TYR A 22 -4.24 -4.02 2.21
N ASN A 23 -4.22 -3.27 3.32
CA ASN A 23 -3.07 -2.46 3.68
C ASN A 23 -1.94 -3.35 4.21
N PRO A 24 -0.79 -3.46 3.50
CA PRO A 24 0.34 -4.28 3.94
C PRO A 24 1.07 -3.67 5.14
N ARG A 25 0.89 -2.36 5.40
CA ARG A 25 1.53 -1.67 6.51
C ARG A 25 0.81 -1.97 7.81
N LYS A 26 1.42 -2.82 8.64
CA LYS A 26 0.92 -3.16 9.99
C LYS A 26 1.60 -2.37 11.10
N ASN A 27 2.83 -1.90 10.85
CA ASN A 27 3.62 -1.17 11.83
C ASN A 27 3.56 0.33 11.53
N PHE A 28 3.06 1.08 12.50
CA PHE A 28 3.04 2.54 12.49
C PHE A 28 3.93 3.03 13.63
N ASP A 29 4.80 4.00 13.34
CA ASP A 29 5.61 4.64 14.37
C ASP A 29 4.71 5.40 15.36
N GLU A 30 4.70 4.95 16.60
CA GLU A 30 3.83 5.48 17.66
C GLU A 30 4.14 6.95 17.98
N THR A 31 5.41 7.35 17.94
CA THR A 31 5.82 8.74 18.18
C THR A 31 5.25 9.66 17.12
N SER A 32 5.42 9.29 15.85
CA SER A 32 4.88 10.03 14.70
C SER A 32 3.35 10.08 14.68
N LEU A 33 2.67 9.03 15.18
CA LEU A 33 1.21 9.03 15.34
C LEU A 33 0.77 9.95 16.49
N ALA A 34 1.48 9.97 17.60
CA ALA A 34 1.17 10.83 18.73
C ALA A 34 1.30 12.32 18.37
N GLU A 35 2.34 12.69 17.62
CA GLU A 35 2.51 14.05 17.09
C GLU A 35 1.36 14.45 16.17
N LEU A 36 0.95 13.54 15.28
CA LEU A 36 -0.19 13.77 14.39
C LEU A 36 -1.50 13.90 15.18
N ALA A 37 -1.71 13.08 16.22
CA ALA A 37 -2.88 13.14 17.07
C ALA A 37 -2.97 14.48 17.81
N GLU A 38 -1.84 15.01 18.30
CA GLU A 38 -1.79 16.32 18.94
C GLU A 38 -2.14 17.45 17.96
N SER A 39 -1.60 17.39 16.74
CA SER A 39 -1.96 18.34 15.69
C SER A 39 -3.47 18.28 15.36
N ILE A 40 -4.05 17.08 15.32
CA ILE A 40 -5.48 16.87 15.07
C ILE A 40 -6.35 17.42 16.20
N ARG A 41 -5.92 17.29 17.47
CA ARG A 41 -6.64 17.91 18.61
C ARG A 41 -6.70 19.44 18.49
N GLN A 42 -5.62 20.05 18.00
CA GLN A 42 -5.52 21.51 17.89
C GLN A 42 -6.20 22.08 16.67
N GLN A 43 -6.11 21.43 15.52
CA GLN A 43 -6.50 21.98 14.21
C GLN A 43 -7.60 21.18 13.51
N GLY A 44 -7.99 20.03 14.07
CA GLY A 44 -8.87 19.09 13.39
C GLY A 44 -8.15 18.33 12.26
N VAL A 45 -8.92 17.52 11.53
CA VAL A 45 -8.43 16.76 10.38
C VAL A 45 -8.54 17.62 9.13
N LEU A 46 -7.42 18.16 8.65
CA LEU A 46 -7.37 19.08 7.52
C LEU A 46 -7.58 18.39 6.16
N GLN A 47 -7.21 17.12 6.04
CA GLN A 47 -7.35 16.34 4.82
C GLN A 47 -8.26 15.13 5.07
N PRO A 48 -9.34 14.96 4.29
CA PRO A 48 -10.23 13.83 4.46
C PRO A 48 -9.52 12.50 4.19
N ILE A 49 -10.03 11.45 4.81
CA ILE A 49 -9.68 10.07 4.44
C ILE A 49 -10.56 9.59 3.31
N GLY A 50 -10.15 8.51 2.61
CA GLY A 50 -11.01 7.81 1.67
C GLY A 50 -11.57 6.55 2.31
N VAL A 51 -12.88 6.36 2.21
CA VAL A 51 -13.57 5.17 2.71
C VAL A 51 -14.51 4.61 1.65
N ARG A 52 -14.81 3.33 1.73
CA ARG A 52 -15.85 2.68 0.93
C ARG A 52 -16.90 2.04 1.84
N PRO A 53 -18.16 2.02 1.44
CA PRO A 53 -19.20 1.32 2.18
C PRO A 53 -18.95 -0.21 2.10
N ILE A 54 -19.18 -0.86 3.22
CA ILE A 54 -19.20 -2.31 3.36
C ILE A 54 -20.53 -2.73 4.02
N ALA A 55 -20.70 -4.04 4.31
CA ALA A 55 -21.92 -4.52 4.96
C ALA A 55 -22.19 -3.80 6.30
N ASP A 56 -23.46 -3.81 6.73
CA ASP A 56 -23.93 -3.33 8.05
C ASP A 56 -23.72 -1.82 8.30
N ASN A 57 -23.83 -0.99 7.26
CA ASN A 57 -23.63 0.47 7.33
C ASN A 57 -22.25 0.89 7.87
N ARG A 58 -21.25 0.04 7.68
CA ARG A 58 -19.87 0.32 8.05
C ARG A 58 -19.06 0.74 6.84
N PHE A 59 -17.88 1.24 7.11
CA PHE A 59 -16.95 1.71 6.11
C PHE A 59 -15.58 1.04 6.28
N GLU A 60 -14.91 0.79 5.16
CA GLU A 60 -13.52 0.35 5.14
C GLU A 60 -12.63 1.46 4.58
N ILE A 61 -11.47 1.67 5.20
CA ILE A 61 -10.49 2.68 4.75
C ILE A 61 -9.92 2.26 3.40
N VAL A 62 -9.91 3.16 2.44
CA VAL A 62 -9.23 3.02 1.16
C VAL A 62 -7.87 3.72 1.19
N PHE A 63 -7.81 4.93 1.76
CA PHE A 63 -6.57 5.65 2.03
C PHE A 63 -6.70 6.54 3.27
N GLY A 64 -5.55 6.88 3.88
CA GLY A 64 -5.49 7.78 5.04
C GLY A 64 -5.54 7.07 6.39
N GLU A 65 -5.09 5.82 6.51
CA GLU A 65 -5.11 5.04 7.75
C GLU A 65 -4.36 5.73 8.91
N ARG A 66 -3.25 6.43 8.65
CA ARG A 66 -2.55 7.19 9.70
C ARG A 66 -3.43 8.27 10.32
N ARG A 67 -4.19 9.00 9.50
CA ARG A 67 -5.12 10.04 9.97
C ARG A 67 -6.26 9.42 10.79
N TYR A 68 -6.78 8.29 10.36
CA TYR A 68 -7.77 7.54 11.12
C TYR A 68 -7.23 7.12 12.50
N ARG A 69 -6.06 6.49 12.56
CA ARG A 69 -5.44 6.06 13.82
C ARG A 69 -5.12 7.24 14.74
N ALA A 70 -4.58 8.32 14.21
CA ALA A 70 -4.31 9.54 14.97
C ALA A 70 -5.60 10.21 15.47
N SER A 71 -6.70 10.14 14.70
CA SER A 71 -8.01 10.64 15.14
C SER A 71 -8.61 9.81 16.28
N LEU A 72 -8.41 8.49 16.28
CA LEU A 72 -8.76 7.64 17.42
C LEU A 72 -7.95 8.01 18.66
N MET A 73 -6.64 8.23 18.53
CA MET A 73 -5.78 8.68 19.65
C MET A 73 -6.15 10.08 20.13
N ALA A 74 -6.67 10.93 19.25
CA ALA A 74 -7.18 12.26 19.60
C ALA A 74 -8.59 12.24 20.21
N GLU A 75 -9.20 11.06 20.32
CA GLU A 75 -10.55 10.82 20.86
C GLU A 75 -11.65 11.60 20.11
N LEU A 76 -11.50 11.76 18.80
CA LEU A 76 -12.55 12.35 17.96
C LEU A 76 -13.72 11.37 17.81
N ALA A 77 -14.95 11.89 17.70
CA ALA A 77 -16.12 11.10 17.41
C ALA A 77 -16.26 10.81 15.91
N GLU A 78 -15.88 11.76 15.07
CA GLU A 78 -16.07 11.74 13.61
C GLU A 78 -14.82 12.23 12.89
N ILE A 79 -14.70 11.84 11.61
CA ILE A 79 -13.62 12.25 10.72
C ILE A 79 -14.17 12.64 9.35
N PRO A 80 -13.65 13.71 8.71
CA PRO A 80 -14.03 14.02 7.34
C PRO A 80 -13.55 12.93 6.40
N ALA A 81 -14.44 12.42 5.57
CA ALA A 81 -14.20 11.32 4.65
C ALA A 81 -14.81 11.57 3.27
N ILE A 82 -14.17 11.02 2.26
CA ILE A 82 -14.69 10.87 0.90
C ILE A 82 -15.20 9.45 0.78
N VAL A 83 -16.51 9.29 0.58
CA VAL A 83 -17.13 7.98 0.37
C VAL A 83 -17.02 7.61 -1.10
N MET A 84 -16.38 6.49 -1.39
CA MET A 84 -16.16 5.96 -2.73
C MET A 84 -16.87 4.62 -2.91
N GLU A 85 -17.72 4.52 -3.91
CA GLU A 85 -18.35 3.26 -4.31
C GLU A 85 -17.40 2.52 -5.27
N ILE A 86 -16.52 1.70 -4.72
CA ILE A 86 -15.53 0.92 -5.46
C ILE A 86 -15.60 -0.56 -5.10
N SER A 87 -15.24 -1.42 -6.06
CA SER A 87 -15.18 -2.87 -5.84
C SER A 87 -13.98 -3.26 -4.95
N ASP A 88 -13.98 -4.50 -4.47
CA ASP A 88 -12.89 -5.07 -3.69
C ASP A 88 -11.58 -5.05 -4.48
N GLU A 89 -11.62 -5.40 -5.77
CA GLU A 89 -10.47 -5.42 -6.66
C GLU A 89 -9.88 -4.01 -6.84
N THR A 90 -10.73 -3.01 -6.99
CA THR A 90 -10.29 -1.61 -7.12
C THR A 90 -9.69 -1.11 -5.81
N ALA A 91 -10.27 -1.45 -4.66
CA ALA A 91 -9.75 -1.10 -3.35
C ALA A 91 -8.37 -1.73 -3.10
N GLU A 92 -8.20 -3.02 -3.46
CA GLU A 92 -6.92 -3.71 -3.36
C GLU A 92 -5.85 -3.06 -4.25
N GLU A 93 -6.19 -2.75 -5.51
CA GLU A 93 -5.28 -2.08 -6.44
C GLU A 93 -4.84 -0.70 -5.92
N MET A 94 -5.78 0.08 -5.38
CA MET A 94 -5.47 1.39 -4.78
C MET A 94 -4.53 1.25 -3.57
N ALA A 95 -4.73 0.26 -2.72
CA ALA A 95 -3.87 -0.02 -1.57
C ALA A 95 -2.45 -0.42 -2.01
N ILE A 96 -2.31 -1.26 -3.03
CA ILE A 96 -1.01 -1.65 -3.60
C ILE A 96 -0.30 -0.42 -4.19
N THR A 97 -1.02 0.38 -4.97
CA THR A 97 -0.47 1.58 -5.60
C THR A 97 0.00 2.61 -4.57
N GLU A 98 -0.79 2.87 -3.53
CA GLU A 98 -0.39 3.75 -2.43
C GLU A 98 0.91 3.25 -1.77
N ASN A 99 0.98 1.95 -1.48
CA ASN A 99 2.15 1.36 -0.85
C ASN A 99 3.41 1.47 -1.70
N LEU A 100 3.30 1.29 -3.02
CA LEU A 100 4.40 1.45 -3.97
C LEU A 100 4.95 2.89 -4.08
N GLN A 101 4.15 3.88 -3.69
CA GLN A 101 4.57 5.30 -3.71
C GLN A 101 5.32 5.72 -2.43
N ARG A 102 5.48 4.84 -1.46
CA ARG A 102 6.27 5.11 -0.26
C ARG A 102 7.76 5.20 -0.61
N LYS A 103 8.50 5.99 0.18
CA LYS A 103 9.95 6.18 -0.03
C LYS A 103 10.80 4.99 0.44
N ASP A 104 10.26 4.18 1.35
CA ASP A 104 10.93 3.10 2.05
C ASP A 104 10.51 1.69 1.55
N VAL A 105 9.99 1.61 0.31
CA VAL A 105 9.59 0.34 -0.30
C VAL A 105 10.81 -0.49 -0.64
N THR A 106 10.86 -1.73 -0.13
CA THR A 106 11.97 -2.65 -0.43
C THR A 106 11.84 -3.28 -1.82
N PRO A 107 12.94 -3.78 -2.42
CA PRO A 107 12.88 -4.50 -3.70
C PRO A 107 11.92 -5.70 -3.70
N ILE A 108 11.79 -6.39 -2.58
CA ILE A 108 10.87 -7.54 -2.43
C ILE A 108 9.41 -7.06 -2.33
N GLU A 109 9.13 -5.99 -1.58
CA GLU A 109 7.79 -5.37 -1.55
C GLU A 109 7.37 -4.91 -2.94
N GLU A 110 8.26 -4.26 -3.71
CA GLU A 110 8.00 -3.87 -5.10
C GLU A 110 7.69 -5.08 -5.98
N ALA A 111 8.50 -6.15 -5.88
CA ALA A 111 8.32 -7.37 -6.67
C ALA A 111 6.93 -7.98 -6.46
N ASN A 112 6.54 -8.16 -5.20
CA ASN A 112 5.24 -8.71 -4.83
C ASN A 112 4.08 -7.82 -5.25
N ALA A 113 4.23 -6.51 -5.11
CA ALA A 113 3.22 -5.54 -5.51
C ALA A 113 3.00 -5.54 -7.03
N TYR A 114 4.07 -5.47 -7.82
CA TYR A 114 3.96 -5.55 -9.30
C TYR A 114 3.36 -6.88 -9.74
N GLN A 115 3.75 -8.00 -9.13
CA GLN A 115 3.19 -9.30 -9.46
C GLN A 115 1.68 -9.35 -9.19
N LYS A 116 1.22 -8.85 -8.05
CA LYS A 116 -0.22 -8.78 -7.74
C LYS A 116 -1.00 -7.93 -8.74
N LEU A 117 -0.45 -6.79 -9.17
CA LEU A 117 -1.08 -5.94 -10.18
C LEU A 117 -1.20 -6.66 -11.54
N ILE A 118 -0.18 -7.43 -11.95
CA ILE A 118 -0.21 -8.23 -13.18
C ILE A 118 -1.20 -9.40 -13.05
N ASP A 119 -1.20 -10.10 -11.93
CA ASP A 119 -2.08 -11.24 -11.67
C ASP A 119 -3.56 -10.84 -11.63
N SER A 120 -3.87 -9.59 -11.33
CA SER A 120 -5.23 -9.04 -11.42
C SER A 120 -5.81 -9.04 -12.86
N GLY A 121 -4.96 -9.20 -13.87
CA GLY A 121 -5.33 -9.16 -15.28
C GLY A 121 -5.59 -7.76 -15.87
N ARG A 122 -5.46 -6.71 -15.04
CA ARG A 122 -5.71 -5.30 -15.43
C ARG A 122 -4.43 -4.54 -15.80
N HIS A 123 -3.28 -5.09 -15.45
CA HIS A 123 -1.96 -4.51 -15.71
C HIS A 123 -1.03 -5.50 -16.39
N ASP A 124 -0.12 -4.96 -17.17
CA ASP A 124 1.05 -5.63 -17.74
C ASP A 124 2.30 -4.80 -17.44
N VAL A 125 3.47 -5.31 -17.84
CA VAL A 125 4.74 -4.60 -17.60
C VAL A 125 4.70 -3.20 -18.22
N GLN A 126 4.11 -3.04 -19.41
CA GLN A 126 4.04 -1.76 -20.10
C GLN A 126 3.18 -0.75 -19.34
N SER A 127 2.00 -1.14 -18.86
CA SER A 127 1.14 -0.26 -18.07
C SER A 127 1.80 0.16 -16.75
N LEU A 128 2.54 -0.74 -16.11
CA LEU A 128 3.29 -0.44 -14.88
C LEU A 128 4.42 0.58 -15.11
N THR A 129 5.12 0.51 -16.26
CA THR A 129 6.14 1.52 -16.61
C THR A 129 5.54 2.91 -16.70
N VAL A 130 4.39 3.04 -17.34
CA VAL A 130 3.68 4.32 -17.47
C VAL A 130 3.17 4.81 -16.12
N GLN A 131 2.54 3.93 -15.33
CA GLN A 131 1.90 4.31 -14.07
C GLN A 131 2.93 4.74 -13.00
N PHE A 132 4.05 4.03 -12.90
CA PHE A 132 5.05 4.25 -11.84
C PHE A 132 6.29 5.04 -12.32
N GLY A 133 6.37 5.40 -13.59
CA GLY A 133 7.49 6.15 -14.14
C GLY A 133 8.82 5.40 -14.07
N LYS A 134 8.79 4.07 -14.18
CA LYS A 134 9.96 3.18 -14.17
C LYS A 134 10.24 2.65 -15.57
N THR A 135 11.49 2.23 -15.82
CA THR A 135 11.82 1.56 -17.08
C THR A 135 11.30 0.11 -17.08
N GLU A 136 11.08 -0.44 -18.26
CA GLU A 136 10.70 -1.86 -18.39
C GLU A 136 11.74 -2.79 -17.76
N ALA A 137 13.04 -2.50 -17.94
CA ALA A 137 14.12 -3.27 -17.34
C ALA A 137 14.05 -3.25 -15.80
N TYR A 138 13.71 -2.10 -15.21
CA TYR A 138 13.50 -1.97 -13.78
C TYR A 138 12.37 -2.88 -13.28
N ILE A 139 11.18 -2.77 -13.89
CA ILE A 139 10.01 -3.58 -13.51
C ILE A 139 10.31 -5.08 -13.66
N ARG A 140 10.90 -5.50 -14.79
CA ARG A 140 11.26 -6.90 -15.03
C ARG A 140 12.29 -7.44 -14.04
N THR A 141 13.24 -6.61 -13.61
CA THR A 141 14.22 -7.00 -12.58
C THR A 141 13.52 -7.23 -11.25
N ARG A 142 12.59 -6.36 -10.84
CA ARG A 142 11.81 -6.55 -9.61
C ARG A 142 10.97 -7.82 -9.66
N LEU A 143 10.25 -8.06 -10.76
CA LEU A 143 9.42 -9.25 -10.94
C LEU A 143 10.19 -10.57 -10.79
N LYS A 144 11.48 -10.62 -11.15
CA LYS A 144 12.32 -11.80 -10.93
C LYS A 144 12.41 -12.19 -9.45
N PHE A 145 12.41 -11.21 -8.55
CA PHE A 145 12.60 -11.46 -7.12
C PHE A 145 11.45 -12.25 -6.47
N VAL A 146 10.30 -12.37 -7.13
CA VAL A 146 9.21 -13.26 -6.71
C VAL A 146 9.65 -14.73 -6.68
N SER A 147 10.67 -15.12 -7.47
CA SER A 147 11.23 -16.48 -7.50
C SER A 147 12.31 -16.73 -6.46
N LEU A 148 12.69 -15.74 -5.65
CA LEU A 148 13.63 -15.95 -4.55
C LEU A 148 12.98 -16.73 -3.41
N ILE A 149 13.73 -17.68 -2.84
CA ILE A 149 13.31 -18.31 -1.60
C ILE A 149 13.34 -17.29 -0.45
N PRO A 150 12.54 -17.51 0.62
CA PRO A 150 12.41 -16.52 1.72
C PRO A 150 13.75 -16.13 2.36
N GLU A 151 14.67 -17.07 2.48
CA GLU A 151 15.97 -16.86 3.09
C GLU A 151 16.83 -15.87 2.26
N ILE A 152 16.84 -16.01 0.95
CA ILE A 152 17.57 -15.12 0.04
C ILE A 152 16.87 -13.77 -0.07
N ALA A 153 15.52 -13.75 -0.10
CA ALA A 153 14.76 -12.52 -0.08
C ALA A 153 15.06 -11.67 1.17
N LEU A 154 15.20 -12.33 2.34
CA LEU A 154 15.58 -11.66 3.59
C LEU A 154 16.97 -11.02 3.51
N LEU A 155 17.97 -11.71 2.93
CA LEU A 155 19.32 -11.16 2.74
C LEU A 155 19.29 -9.90 1.86
N LEU A 156 18.43 -9.88 0.85
CA LEU A 156 18.26 -8.69 0.01
C LEU A 156 17.60 -7.54 0.78
N GLU A 157 16.61 -7.82 1.62
CA GLU A 157 15.94 -6.82 2.45
C GLU A 157 16.84 -6.23 3.54
N GLN A 158 17.81 -7.02 4.01
CA GLN A 158 18.82 -6.61 5.00
C GLN A 158 20.07 -5.96 4.38
N ASP A 159 20.06 -5.72 3.07
CA ASP A 159 21.22 -5.20 2.32
C ASP A 159 22.49 -6.08 2.42
N GLU A 160 22.35 -7.35 2.79
CA GLU A 160 23.46 -8.30 2.85
C GLU A 160 23.88 -8.80 1.46
N ILE A 161 22.96 -8.79 0.50
CA ILE A 161 23.25 -9.00 -0.91
C ILE A 161 22.74 -7.85 -1.75
N THR A 162 23.39 -7.62 -2.88
CA THR A 162 22.99 -6.56 -3.82
C THR A 162 21.88 -7.02 -4.75
N ILE A 163 21.16 -6.04 -5.36
CA ILE A 163 20.17 -6.30 -6.42
C ILE A 163 20.76 -7.13 -7.56
N SER A 164 22.03 -6.89 -7.93
CA SER A 164 22.70 -7.63 -8.99
C SER A 164 22.92 -9.10 -8.61
N VAL A 165 23.34 -9.37 -7.38
CA VAL A 165 23.51 -10.73 -6.86
C VAL A 165 22.15 -11.43 -6.79
N ALA A 166 21.14 -10.81 -6.21
CA ALA A 166 19.79 -11.35 -6.16
C ALA A 166 19.23 -11.67 -7.56
N SER A 167 19.46 -10.77 -8.54
CA SER A 167 19.02 -10.98 -9.92
C SER A 167 19.72 -12.18 -10.60
N GLU A 168 20.97 -12.46 -10.24
CA GLU A 168 21.68 -13.64 -10.72
C GLU A 168 21.15 -14.92 -10.07
N ILE A 169 20.92 -14.89 -8.74
CA ILE A 169 20.35 -16.02 -7.99
C ILE A 169 18.97 -16.43 -8.53
N CYS A 170 18.14 -15.47 -8.98
CA CYS A 170 16.84 -15.75 -9.60
C CYS A 170 16.90 -16.64 -10.86
N ARG A 171 18.08 -16.85 -11.45
CA ARG A 171 18.26 -17.74 -12.61
C ARG A 171 18.26 -19.22 -12.23
N TYR A 172 18.37 -19.52 -10.95
CA TYR A 172 18.44 -20.87 -10.41
C TYR A 172 17.14 -21.26 -9.73
N GLY A 173 16.77 -22.54 -9.82
CA GLY A 173 15.62 -23.08 -9.11
C GLY A 173 15.84 -23.11 -7.59
N GLU A 174 14.75 -23.28 -6.84
CA GLU A 174 14.76 -23.23 -5.37
C GLU A 174 15.78 -24.21 -4.72
N GLU A 175 15.98 -25.39 -5.30
CA GLU A 175 16.95 -26.38 -4.78
C GLU A 175 18.36 -25.82 -4.76
N ILE A 176 18.77 -25.17 -5.86
CA ILE A 176 20.10 -24.56 -5.97
C ILE A 176 20.20 -23.30 -5.10
N GLN A 177 19.13 -22.54 -5.00
CA GLN A 177 19.09 -21.36 -4.13
C GLN A 177 19.31 -21.71 -2.65
N ARG A 178 18.92 -22.91 -2.20
CA ARG A 178 19.17 -23.39 -0.82
C ARG A 178 20.59 -23.85 -0.56
N GLU A 179 21.36 -24.09 -1.61
CA GLU A 179 22.77 -24.52 -1.51
C GLU A 179 23.75 -23.33 -1.57
N ILE A 180 23.28 -22.15 -1.97
CA ILE A 180 24.06 -20.90 -2.05
C ILE A 180 24.13 -20.22 -0.68
#